data_43319b90974e22aa5cfd018855073b66
#
_entry.id   43319b90974e22aa5cfd018855073b66
#
_cell.length_a   1.000
_cell.length_b   1.000
_cell.length_c   1.000
_cell.angle_alpha   90.00
_cell.angle_beta   90.00
_cell.angle_gamma   90.00
#
_symmetry.space_group_name_H-M   'P 1'
#
loop_
_entity.id
_entity.type
_entity.pdbx_description
1 polymer ?
#
loop_
_entity_poly.entity_id
_entity_poly.type
_entity_poly.pdbx_seq_one_letter_code
_entity_poly.pdbx_strand_id
1 'polypeptide(L)'
;MPASFTQSKRAVLDAQAALRDEARGAGMRPTVALFAANYLLNQADIGMGCALGTGAGMVQSLVAAFAPADVRDHVLAKFDSGEWAGETAQLLTERTGGSDLGALETTATRDGDSWRLNGFKWFASNCAGQAFVVLAKPEGAPDTTRGVANFLVLRTRRDGSRNGVRVRRLKDKLGTRSVASGEVEFVDAEAFLLSEEPSGPQSQAGPSGGRGLARMMELTNAARLGIASFALGNARRALVESLCYARQRRAFGGALIDKPLMRRKLAELIVDVEAAQTLVFDGLGVANHRQPRTIRQRIAVPVTKLKVCRLGISAASDAIEIHGGNGYVENWPVARLLRDAQVNTIWEGPDNILCLDVRRGIEQTSAHETLLARLRDAVSVADHDDTTRLVEARIDDLDAAITAWTKLDRRLGEARLFPLTQFMGDVYAGALLIERAAWEREVSGTDRATLVARLYAERYLADRGPLRGIDADSGEALDRFGDLVAGALATA
;
A
#
# COMPACT_ATOMS: atom_id res chain seq x y z
N MET A 1 18.41 -6.17 17.01
CA MET A 1 18.63 -5.81 15.60
C MET A 1 20.13 -5.83 15.31
N PRO A 2 20.59 -6.34 14.15
CA PRO A 2 22.00 -6.23 13.76
C PRO A 2 22.42 -4.77 13.65
N ALA A 3 23.67 -4.47 14.01
CA ALA A 3 24.22 -3.11 13.93
C ALA A 3 24.13 -2.53 12.51
N SER A 4 24.37 -3.35 11.49
CA SER A 4 24.22 -2.97 10.06
C SER A 4 22.81 -2.50 9.71
N PHE A 5 21.75 -3.14 10.22
CA PHE A 5 20.38 -2.72 9.99
C PHE A 5 20.10 -1.35 10.61
N THR A 6 20.54 -1.13 11.86
CA THR A 6 20.36 0.15 12.55
C THR A 6 21.11 1.27 11.83
N GLN A 7 22.31 0.99 11.34
CA GLN A 7 23.11 1.96 10.57
C GLN A 7 22.44 2.28 9.23
N SER A 8 21.98 1.28 8.47
CA SER A 8 21.26 1.51 7.20
C SER A 8 19.96 2.29 7.41
N LYS A 9 19.19 1.95 8.45
CA LYS A 9 17.98 2.66 8.82
C LYS A 9 18.27 4.15 9.10
N ARG A 10 19.33 4.46 9.86
CA ARG A 10 19.75 5.84 10.15
C ARG A 10 20.14 6.58 8.86
N ALA A 11 20.96 5.97 8.00
CA ALA A 11 21.36 6.58 6.74
C ALA A 11 20.16 6.93 5.82
N VAL A 12 19.14 6.04 5.76
CA VAL A 12 17.91 6.33 5.00
C VAL A 12 17.14 7.50 5.61
N LEU A 13 17.00 7.57 6.93
CA LEU A 13 16.31 8.66 7.60
C LEU A 13 17.01 10.01 7.40
N ASP A 14 18.34 10.03 7.48
CA ASP A 14 19.13 11.24 7.24
C ASP A 14 18.99 11.70 5.78
N ALA A 15 19.01 10.78 4.81
CA ALA A 15 18.78 11.08 3.39
C ALA A 15 17.35 11.60 3.14
N GLN A 16 16.33 11.03 3.78
CA GLN A 16 14.95 11.51 3.68
C GLN A 16 14.76 12.92 4.28
N ALA A 17 15.47 13.22 5.37
CA ALA A 17 15.45 14.57 5.95
C ALA A 17 16.08 15.60 5.01
N ALA A 18 17.25 15.30 4.44
CA ALA A 18 17.92 16.16 3.47
C ALA A 18 17.06 16.39 2.22
N LEU A 19 16.47 15.30 1.66
CA LEU A 19 15.57 15.41 0.49
C LEU A 19 14.32 16.26 0.77
N ARG A 20 13.78 16.19 1.98
CA ARG A 20 12.64 17.01 2.39
C ARG A 20 12.98 18.50 2.35
N ASP A 21 14.16 18.86 2.86
CA ASP A 21 14.61 20.25 2.95
C ASP A 21 14.97 20.78 1.56
N GLU A 22 15.61 19.95 0.73
CA GLU A 22 15.91 20.27 -0.68
C GLU A 22 14.61 20.48 -1.50
N ALA A 23 13.63 19.58 -1.36
CA ALA A 23 12.35 19.72 -2.04
C ALA A 23 11.61 21.01 -1.64
N ARG A 24 11.66 21.39 -0.35
CA ARG A 24 11.10 22.67 0.11
C ARG A 24 11.82 23.88 -0.51
N GLY A 25 13.16 23.83 -0.55
CA GLY A 25 13.99 24.88 -1.17
C GLY A 25 13.71 25.04 -2.67
N ALA A 26 13.42 23.94 -3.36
CA ALA A 26 13.08 23.92 -4.78
C ALA A 26 11.60 24.24 -5.09
N GLY A 27 10.78 24.58 -4.08
CA GLY A 27 9.34 24.80 -4.25
C GLY A 27 8.53 23.53 -4.59
N MET A 28 9.14 22.35 -4.46
CA MET A 28 8.49 21.06 -4.68
C MET A 28 7.70 20.63 -3.45
N ARG A 29 6.74 19.74 -3.65
CA ARG A 29 6.02 19.12 -2.53
C ARG A 29 6.87 18.05 -1.86
N PRO A 30 7.31 18.22 -0.60
CA PRO A 30 8.14 17.23 0.09
C PRO A 30 7.52 15.83 0.14
N THR A 31 6.19 15.75 0.20
CA THR A 31 5.46 14.47 0.22
C THR A 31 5.69 13.66 -1.05
N VAL A 32 5.72 14.31 -2.23
CA VAL A 32 5.97 13.63 -3.50
C VAL A 32 7.41 13.14 -3.57
N ALA A 33 8.38 13.99 -3.20
CA ALA A 33 9.79 13.63 -3.18
C ALA A 33 10.08 12.45 -2.23
N LEU A 34 9.53 12.50 -1.00
CA LEU A 34 9.68 11.42 -0.03
C LEU A 34 9.01 10.12 -0.48
N PHE A 35 7.86 10.23 -1.17
CA PHE A 35 7.19 9.04 -1.69
C PHE A 35 7.99 8.39 -2.82
N ALA A 36 8.57 9.19 -3.71
CA ALA A 36 9.47 8.71 -4.75
C ALA A 36 10.73 8.05 -4.16
N ALA A 37 11.34 8.68 -3.13
CA ALA A 37 12.47 8.08 -2.42
C ALA A 37 12.09 6.74 -1.73
N ASN A 38 10.92 6.65 -1.13
CA ASN A 38 10.42 5.40 -0.57
C ASN A 38 10.17 4.34 -1.65
N TYR A 39 9.68 4.73 -2.82
CA TYR A 39 9.56 3.82 -3.96
C TYR A 39 10.91 3.23 -4.39
N LEU A 40 11.97 4.04 -4.41
CA LEU A 40 13.33 3.55 -4.69
C LEU A 40 13.84 2.63 -3.57
N LEU A 41 13.66 3.00 -2.31
CA LEU A 41 14.02 2.16 -1.16
C LEU A 41 13.33 0.79 -1.22
N ASN A 42 12.05 0.76 -1.57
CA ASN A 42 11.25 -0.44 -1.64
C ASN A 42 11.69 -1.42 -2.74
N GLN A 43 12.45 -0.95 -3.73
CA GLN A 43 13.11 -1.83 -4.70
C GLN A 43 14.27 -2.62 -4.07
N ALA A 44 14.87 -2.07 -3.02
CA ALA A 44 15.94 -2.74 -2.29
C ALA A 44 15.41 -3.66 -1.19
N ASP A 45 14.53 -3.16 -0.30
CA ASP A 45 14.02 -3.90 0.86
C ASP A 45 12.72 -3.30 1.42
N ILE A 46 11.59 -3.98 1.16
CA ILE A 46 10.29 -3.56 1.70
C ILE A 46 10.16 -3.79 3.22
N GLY A 47 10.97 -4.68 3.80
CA GLY A 47 11.02 -4.83 5.25
C GLY A 47 11.66 -3.61 5.94
N MET A 48 12.71 -3.03 5.33
CA MET A 48 13.26 -1.74 5.77
C MET A 48 12.21 -0.62 5.61
N GLY A 49 11.54 -0.55 4.47
CA GLY A 49 10.44 0.40 4.24
C GLY A 49 9.35 0.29 5.31
N CYS A 50 8.97 -0.94 5.68
CA CYS A 50 8.03 -1.19 6.76
C CYS A 50 8.57 -0.69 8.11
N ALA A 51 9.84 -0.99 8.47
CA ALA A 51 10.44 -0.57 9.73
C ALA A 51 10.53 0.96 9.88
N LEU A 52 10.67 1.68 8.76
CA LEU A 52 10.71 3.15 8.76
C LEU A 52 9.32 3.79 8.86
N GLY A 53 8.32 3.19 8.20
CA GLY A 53 6.99 3.79 8.01
C GLY A 53 5.93 3.31 8.98
N THR A 54 6.08 2.11 9.58
CA THR A 54 4.99 1.53 10.37
C THR A 54 4.68 2.35 11.62
N GLY A 55 3.45 2.82 11.70
CA GLY A 55 2.93 3.58 12.85
C GLY A 55 3.40 5.03 12.98
N ALA A 56 4.42 5.48 12.24
CA ALA A 56 5.02 6.81 12.47
C ALA A 56 3.99 7.95 12.31
N GLY A 57 3.31 8.04 11.19
CA GLY A 57 2.28 9.06 10.97
C GLY A 57 1.08 8.90 11.90
N MET A 58 0.74 7.65 12.25
CA MET A 58 -0.36 7.34 13.17
C MET A 58 -0.03 7.80 14.59
N VAL A 59 1.16 7.44 15.11
CA VAL A 59 1.62 7.88 16.45
C VAL A 59 1.63 9.40 16.52
N GLN A 60 2.30 10.09 15.58
CA GLN A 60 2.40 11.55 15.62
C GLN A 60 1.03 12.23 15.54
N SER A 61 0.17 11.81 14.62
CA SER A 61 -1.16 12.42 14.40
C SER A 61 -2.08 12.22 15.60
N LEU A 62 -2.13 11.01 16.15
CA LEU A 62 -3.00 10.70 17.29
C LEU A 62 -2.48 11.32 18.59
N VAL A 63 -1.16 11.30 18.80
CA VAL A 63 -0.54 11.95 19.98
C VAL A 63 -0.75 13.45 19.95
N ALA A 64 -0.53 14.11 18.80
CA ALA A 64 -0.76 15.55 18.65
C ALA A 64 -2.21 15.96 18.94
N ALA A 65 -3.17 15.09 18.56
CA ALA A 65 -4.59 15.38 18.68
C ALA A 65 -5.19 15.03 20.04
N PHE A 66 -4.70 13.99 20.72
CA PHE A 66 -5.44 13.36 21.83
C PHE A 66 -4.62 13.08 23.09
N ALA A 67 -3.29 13.02 23.02
CA ALA A 67 -2.49 12.70 24.20
C ALA A 67 -2.55 13.86 25.25
N PRO A 68 -2.47 13.54 26.55
CA PRO A 68 -2.24 14.55 27.57
C PRO A 68 -1.05 15.45 27.23
N ALA A 69 -1.10 16.73 27.60
CA ALA A 69 -0.15 17.74 27.14
C ALA A 69 1.32 17.37 27.42
N ASP A 70 1.62 16.89 28.62
CA ASP A 70 2.95 16.46 29.06
C ASP A 70 3.46 15.21 28.30
N VAL A 71 2.55 14.27 27.97
CA VAL A 71 2.86 13.07 27.15
C VAL A 71 3.09 13.48 25.71
N ARG A 72 2.21 14.33 25.18
CA ARG A 72 2.30 14.85 23.81
C ARG A 72 3.63 15.56 23.59
N ASP A 73 3.97 16.51 24.46
CA ASP A 73 5.16 17.32 24.33
C ASP A 73 6.44 16.45 24.43
N HIS A 74 6.45 15.46 25.33
CA HIS A 74 7.54 14.50 25.43
C HIS A 74 7.71 13.68 24.14
N VAL A 75 6.62 13.12 23.61
CA VAL A 75 6.66 12.25 22.42
C VAL A 75 7.04 13.03 21.18
N LEU A 76 6.42 14.21 20.95
CA LEU A 76 6.70 15.02 19.77
C LEU A 76 8.15 15.54 19.79
N ALA A 77 8.70 15.95 20.93
CA ALA A 77 10.11 16.32 21.04
C ALA A 77 11.07 15.21 20.63
N LYS A 78 10.74 13.93 20.90
CA LYS A 78 11.54 12.77 20.46
C LYS A 78 11.49 12.55 18.94
N PHE A 79 10.37 12.89 18.29
CA PHE A 79 10.28 12.89 16.84
C PHE A 79 11.01 14.07 16.20
N ASP A 80 10.85 15.29 16.76
CA ASP A 80 11.46 16.50 16.24
C ASP A 80 13.00 16.45 16.34
N SER A 81 13.54 15.83 17.39
CA SER A 81 14.97 15.55 17.53
C SER A 81 15.49 14.43 16.63
N GLY A 82 14.60 13.69 15.97
CA GLY A 82 14.93 12.51 15.19
C GLY A 82 15.29 11.25 16.01
N GLU A 83 15.25 11.31 17.35
CA GLU A 83 15.58 10.18 18.23
C GLU A 83 14.66 8.99 17.99
N TRP A 84 13.34 9.24 17.77
CA TRP A 84 12.35 8.20 17.52
C TRP A 84 11.93 8.07 16.05
N ALA A 85 12.73 8.61 15.14
CA ALA A 85 12.48 8.38 13.71
C ALA A 85 12.56 6.88 13.38
N GLY A 86 11.48 6.34 12.82
CA GLY A 86 11.34 4.90 12.55
C GLY A 86 11.25 3.99 13.80
N GLU A 87 11.10 4.55 15.02
CA GLU A 87 10.99 3.79 16.28
C GLU A 87 9.55 3.64 16.75
N THR A 88 8.63 3.43 15.81
CA THR A 88 7.20 3.28 16.09
C THR A 88 6.65 1.96 15.58
N ALA A 89 5.48 1.57 16.09
CA ALA A 89 4.70 0.47 15.55
C ALA A 89 3.20 0.68 15.82
N GLN A 90 2.37 -0.02 15.03
CA GLN A 90 0.94 -0.18 15.26
C GLN A 90 0.66 -1.65 15.59
N LEU A 91 -0.01 -1.91 16.71
CA LEU A 91 -0.22 -3.24 17.25
C LEU A 91 -1.71 -3.55 17.36
N LEU A 92 -2.24 -4.28 16.38
CA LEU A 92 -3.66 -4.48 16.17
C LEU A 92 -4.03 -5.95 16.34
N THR A 93 -3.38 -6.81 15.55
CA THR A 93 -3.69 -8.23 15.37
C THR A 93 -3.43 -9.03 16.64
N GLU A 94 -4.39 -9.85 17.00
CA GLU A 94 -4.33 -10.83 18.09
C GLU A 94 -4.44 -12.26 17.56
N ARG A 95 -4.39 -13.27 18.45
CA ARG A 95 -4.58 -14.69 18.06
C ARG A 95 -5.99 -14.94 17.52
N THR A 96 -6.96 -14.22 18.00
CA THR A 96 -8.37 -14.23 17.56
C THR A 96 -8.56 -13.68 16.15
N GLY A 97 -7.61 -12.88 15.63
CA GLY A 97 -7.61 -12.36 14.28
C GLY A 97 -7.13 -10.93 14.15
N GLY A 98 -7.01 -10.46 12.90
CA GLY A 98 -6.59 -9.11 12.57
C GLY A 98 -7.62 -8.36 11.71
N SER A 99 -8.54 -9.08 11.07
CA SER A 99 -9.61 -8.48 10.25
C SER A 99 -10.88 -8.19 11.06
N ASP A 100 -11.19 -9.01 12.05
CA ASP A 100 -12.28 -8.79 13.01
C ASP A 100 -11.74 -8.14 14.28
N LEU A 101 -11.54 -6.83 14.20
CA LEU A 101 -11.02 -6.04 15.33
C LEU A 101 -12.05 -5.87 16.47
N GLY A 102 -13.32 -6.22 16.25
CA GLY A 102 -14.32 -6.28 17.32
C GLY A 102 -14.10 -7.42 18.31
N ALA A 103 -13.42 -8.48 17.89
CA ALA A 103 -13.15 -9.68 18.70
C ALA A 103 -11.83 -9.60 19.49
N LEU A 104 -11.14 -8.45 19.53
CA LEU A 104 -9.88 -8.32 20.26
C LEU A 104 -10.07 -8.52 21.78
N GLU A 105 -9.06 -9.10 22.44
CA GLU A 105 -9.07 -9.50 23.84
C GLU A 105 -8.21 -8.59 24.75
N THR A 106 -7.35 -7.75 24.19
CA THR A 106 -6.55 -6.79 24.97
C THR A 106 -7.47 -5.81 25.67
N THR A 107 -7.33 -5.72 26.99
CA THR A 107 -8.11 -4.84 27.87
C THR A 107 -7.33 -3.63 28.33
N ALA A 108 -8.05 -2.57 28.69
CA ALA A 108 -7.52 -1.36 29.28
C ALA A 108 -8.34 -0.98 30.50
N THR A 109 -7.70 -0.89 31.68
CA THR A 109 -8.32 -0.44 32.93
C THR A 109 -7.78 0.95 33.29
N ARG A 110 -8.64 1.86 33.74
CA ARG A 110 -8.24 3.23 34.08
C ARG A 110 -7.44 3.23 35.39
N ASP A 111 -6.34 4.02 35.40
CA ASP A 111 -5.48 4.20 36.56
C ASP A 111 -5.10 5.70 36.67
N GLY A 112 -5.91 6.47 37.40
CA GLY A 112 -5.79 7.91 37.48
C GLY A 112 -5.92 8.59 36.11
N ASP A 113 -4.88 9.32 35.70
CA ASP A 113 -4.80 9.99 34.39
C ASP A 113 -4.23 9.11 33.28
N SER A 114 -3.84 7.88 33.61
CA SER A 114 -3.33 6.87 32.69
C SER A 114 -4.24 5.65 32.61
N TRP A 115 -3.79 4.65 31.87
CA TRP A 115 -4.46 3.35 31.70
C TRP A 115 -3.46 2.22 31.89
N ARG A 116 -3.95 1.04 32.28
CA ARG A 116 -3.20 -0.20 32.36
C ARG A 116 -3.69 -1.17 31.32
N LEU A 117 -2.79 -1.55 30.39
CA LEU A 117 -3.10 -2.52 29.35
C LEU A 117 -2.64 -3.90 29.74
N ASN A 118 -3.53 -4.90 29.53
CA ASN A 118 -3.24 -6.32 29.65
C ASN A 118 -3.72 -7.03 28.39
N GLY A 119 -2.84 -7.82 27.76
CA GLY A 119 -3.19 -8.53 26.54
C GLY A 119 -1.99 -8.97 25.71
N PHE A 120 -2.29 -9.49 24.52
CA PHE A 120 -1.29 -10.13 23.69
C PHE A 120 -1.50 -9.80 22.21
N LYS A 121 -0.49 -9.19 21.58
CA LYS A 121 -0.49 -8.90 20.14
C LYS A 121 0.32 -9.95 19.38
N TRP A 122 -0.35 -10.57 18.39
CA TRP A 122 0.18 -11.71 17.66
C TRP A 122 1.17 -11.33 16.55
N PHE A 123 0.94 -10.20 15.88
CA PHE A 123 1.86 -9.60 14.92
C PHE A 123 2.17 -8.16 15.31
N ALA A 124 3.39 -7.91 15.73
CA ALA A 124 3.92 -6.59 16.06
C ALA A 124 5.15 -6.31 15.18
N SER A 125 4.94 -5.72 14.01
CA SER A 125 6.04 -5.30 13.14
C SER A 125 6.78 -4.12 13.78
N ASN A 126 8.11 -4.10 13.63
CA ASN A 126 8.99 -3.16 14.33
C ASN A 126 8.82 -3.21 15.87
N CYS A 127 8.66 -4.43 16.42
CA CYS A 127 8.40 -4.66 17.85
C CYS A 127 9.53 -4.19 18.78
N ALA A 128 10.68 -3.78 18.25
CA ALA A 128 11.78 -3.15 18.99
C ALA A 128 11.62 -1.62 19.15
N GLY A 129 10.61 -1.01 18.53
CA GLY A 129 10.35 0.43 18.59
C GLY A 129 10.09 0.96 20.00
N GLN A 130 9.99 2.30 20.13
CA GLN A 130 9.84 3.02 21.39
C GLN A 130 8.40 3.41 21.69
N ALA A 131 7.59 3.70 20.65
CA ALA A 131 6.22 4.15 20.80
C ALA A 131 5.26 3.30 19.95
N PHE A 132 4.19 2.84 20.58
CA PHE A 132 3.21 1.94 19.96
C PHE A 132 1.81 2.55 20.01
N VAL A 133 1.09 2.52 18.87
CA VAL A 133 -0.38 2.63 18.90
C VAL A 133 -0.94 1.22 19.05
N VAL A 134 -1.71 1.01 20.10
CA VAL A 134 -2.27 -0.28 20.48
C VAL A 134 -3.79 -0.18 20.51
N LEU A 135 -4.49 -1.14 19.89
CA LEU A 135 -5.93 -1.29 20.08
C LEU A 135 -6.22 -2.12 21.33
N ALA A 136 -7.11 -1.61 22.16
CA ALA A 136 -7.61 -2.32 23.33
C ALA A 136 -9.08 -1.98 23.60
N LYS A 137 -9.75 -2.79 24.41
CA LYS A 137 -11.10 -2.53 24.95
C LYS A 137 -10.99 -1.95 26.36
N PRO A 138 -11.43 -0.71 26.58
CA PRO A 138 -11.63 -0.21 27.93
C PRO A 138 -12.57 -1.07 28.73
N GLU A 139 -12.36 -1.18 30.01
CA GLU A 139 -13.25 -1.89 30.92
C GLU A 139 -14.67 -1.32 30.86
N GLY A 140 -15.68 -2.18 30.75
CA GLY A 140 -17.08 -1.77 30.57
C GLY A 140 -17.46 -1.33 29.15
N ALA A 141 -16.54 -1.32 28.21
CA ALA A 141 -16.85 -1.00 26.81
C ALA A 141 -17.61 -2.17 26.13
N PRO A 142 -18.49 -1.89 25.16
CA PRO A 142 -19.22 -2.94 24.45
C PRO A 142 -18.28 -3.90 23.68
N ASP A 143 -18.63 -5.18 23.65
CA ASP A 143 -17.87 -6.23 22.98
C ASP A 143 -18.10 -6.21 21.45
N THR A 144 -17.87 -5.07 20.85
CA THR A 144 -18.01 -4.81 19.42
C THR A 144 -16.91 -3.86 18.96
N THR A 145 -16.84 -3.59 17.65
CA THR A 145 -15.93 -2.57 17.09
C THR A 145 -16.11 -1.17 17.70
N ARG A 146 -17.27 -0.87 18.27
CA ARG A 146 -17.56 0.41 18.93
C ARG A 146 -16.87 0.54 20.28
N GLY A 147 -16.55 -0.58 20.94
CA GLY A 147 -15.82 -0.58 22.21
C GLY A 147 -14.29 -0.53 22.05
N VAL A 148 -13.77 -0.54 20.83
CA VAL A 148 -12.33 -0.52 20.58
C VAL A 148 -11.80 0.91 20.62
N ALA A 149 -10.72 1.13 21.39
CA ALA A 149 -10.04 2.42 21.53
C ALA A 149 -8.55 2.31 21.15
N ASN A 150 -7.96 3.46 20.78
CA ASN A 150 -6.54 3.59 20.52
C ASN A 150 -5.80 4.04 21.79
N PHE A 151 -4.68 3.40 22.05
CA PHE A 151 -3.81 3.75 23.18
C PHE A 151 -2.38 3.97 22.71
N LEU A 152 -1.72 4.97 23.25
CA LEU A 152 -0.26 5.11 23.19
C LEU A 152 0.34 4.25 24.29
N VAL A 153 1.27 3.39 23.93
CA VAL A 153 2.12 2.66 24.89
C VAL A 153 3.57 2.98 24.57
N LEU A 154 4.31 3.46 25.54
CA LEU A 154 5.75 3.69 25.45
C LEU A 154 6.50 2.47 25.97
N ARG A 155 7.58 2.07 25.31
CA ARG A 155 8.43 0.97 25.77
C ARG A 155 9.08 1.26 27.11
N THR A 156 9.54 2.50 27.27
CA THR A 156 10.10 3.03 28.51
C THR A 156 9.19 4.16 28.98
N ARG A 157 8.83 4.15 30.25
CA ARG A 157 8.04 5.22 30.86
C ARG A 157 8.82 6.53 30.85
N ARG A 158 8.14 7.65 31.05
CA ARG A 158 8.76 8.97 31.06
C ARG A 158 9.78 9.18 32.19
N ASP A 159 9.64 8.44 33.27
CA ASP A 159 10.60 8.43 34.40
C ASP A 159 11.87 7.57 34.12
N GLY A 160 11.97 6.98 32.93
CA GLY A 160 13.06 6.09 32.53
C GLY A 160 12.89 4.64 32.95
N SER A 161 11.86 4.28 33.70
CA SER A 161 11.59 2.92 34.11
C SER A 161 11.04 2.08 32.93
N ARG A 162 11.24 0.76 32.99
CA ARG A 162 10.68 -0.16 32.02
C ARG A 162 9.16 -0.22 32.13
N ASN A 163 8.46 -0.11 30.99
CA ASN A 163 7.04 -0.35 30.93
C ASN A 163 6.73 -1.86 30.81
N GLY A 164 5.48 -2.25 31.07
CA GLY A 164 5.00 -3.62 30.98
C GLY A 164 4.90 -4.21 29.56
N VAL A 165 5.86 -3.89 28.68
CA VAL A 165 5.91 -4.35 27.29
C VAL A 165 6.94 -5.46 27.16
N ARG A 166 6.49 -6.66 26.80
CA ARG A 166 7.34 -7.86 26.70
C ARG A 166 7.29 -8.45 25.30
N VAL A 167 8.42 -8.49 24.59
CA VAL A 167 8.54 -9.27 23.35
C VAL A 167 8.80 -10.72 23.71
N ARG A 168 7.86 -11.61 23.43
CA ARG A 168 7.92 -13.04 23.78
C ARG A 168 8.81 -13.82 22.84
N ARG A 169 8.66 -13.59 21.54
CA ARG A 169 9.52 -14.16 20.47
C ARG A 169 9.38 -13.37 19.18
N LEU A 170 10.35 -13.54 18.30
CA LEU A 170 10.24 -13.07 16.91
C LEU A 170 9.59 -14.16 16.05
N LYS A 171 8.86 -13.71 15.02
CA LYS A 171 8.27 -14.59 14.01
C LYS A 171 9.33 -15.10 13.05
N ASP A 172 9.37 -16.37 12.76
CA ASP A 172 10.01 -16.92 11.58
C ASP A 172 9.05 -16.74 10.38
N LYS A 173 9.43 -15.86 9.46
CA LYS A 173 8.55 -15.38 8.39
C LYS A 173 9.01 -15.87 7.03
N LEU A 174 8.07 -16.00 6.11
CA LEU A 174 8.35 -16.30 4.69
C LEU A 174 9.27 -15.25 4.08
N GLY A 175 8.93 -13.96 4.19
CA GLY A 175 9.65 -12.81 3.68
C GLY A 175 9.70 -11.65 4.67
N THR A 176 10.14 -10.47 4.20
CA THR A 176 10.33 -9.26 5.02
C THR A 176 11.12 -9.50 6.31
N ARG A 177 12.17 -10.34 6.20
CA ARG A 177 12.95 -10.79 7.37
C ARG A 177 13.79 -9.69 7.99
N SER A 178 14.01 -8.59 7.27
CA SER A 178 14.71 -7.40 7.75
C SER A 178 13.94 -6.64 8.82
N VAL A 179 12.60 -6.64 8.81
CA VAL A 179 11.79 -6.04 9.88
C VAL A 179 11.53 -7.05 10.99
N ALA A 180 11.85 -6.69 12.24
CA ALA A 180 11.53 -7.52 13.40
C ALA A 180 10.01 -7.52 13.65
N SER A 181 9.35 -8.66 13.41
CA SER A 181 7.95 -8.88 13.74
C SER A 181 7.87 -9.85 14.92
N GLY A 182 7.30 -9.39 16.03
CA GLY A 182 7.27 -10.14 17.30
C GLY A 182 5.86 -10.45 17.77
N GLU A 183 5.83 -11.31 18.78
CA GLU A 183 4.69 -11.49 19.67
C GLU A 183 4.92 -10.61 20.88
N VAL A 184 4.00 -9.67 21.14
CA VAL A 184 4.14 -8.69 22.21
C VAL A 184 3.04 -8.88 23.24
N GLU A 185 3.46 -9.03 24.50
CA GLU A 185 2.57 -9.10 25.65
C GLU A 185 2.64 -7.79 26.42
N PHE A 186 1.48 -7.30 26.79
CA PHE A 186 1.30 -6.21 27.74
C PHE A 186 0.91 -6.79 29.10
N VAL A 187 1.68 -6.45 30.13
CA VAL A 187 1.44 -6.86 31.51
C VAL A 187 1.43 -5.58 32.35
N ASP A 188 0.26 -5.15 32.72
CA ASP A 188 0.05 -3.92 33.49
C ASP A 188 0.80 -2.71 32.86
N ALA A 189 0.76 -2.65 31.52
CA ALA A 189 1.51 -1.64 30.77
C ALA A 189 0.82 -0.28 30.87
N GLU A 190 1.58 0.73 31.29
CA GLU A 190 1.12 2.12 31.27
C GLU A 190 0.81 2.57 29.84
N ALA A 191 -0.36 3.17 29.68
CA ALA A 191 -0.85 3.62 28.40
C ALA A 191 -1.63 4.94 28.51
N PHE A 192 -1.77 5.65 27.39
CA PHE A 192 -2.51 6.90 27.31
C PHE A 192 -3.56 6.80 26.20
N LEU A 193 -4.80 7.18 26.53
CA LEU A 193 -5.90 7.13 25.57
C LEU A 193 -5.67 8.13 24.44
N LEU A 194 -5.77 7.67 23.20
CA LEU A 194 -5.63 8.46 21.98
C LEU A 194 -6.99 8.68 21.30
N SER A 195 -7.95 9.20 22.03
CA SER A 195 -9.30 9.54 21.53
C SER A 195 -9.92 10.65 22.39
N GLU A 196 -10.99 11.26 21.88
CA GLU A 196 -11.82 12.16 22.68
C GLU A 196 -12.46 11.39 23.85
N GLU A 197 -12.51 11.98 25.03
CA GLU A 197 -13.36 11.46 26.10
C GLU A 197 -14.84 11.57 25.69
N PRO A 198 -15.68 10.58 26.00
CA PRO A 198 -17.10 10.67 25.69
C PRO A 198 -17.72 11.78 26.54
N SER A 199 -18.20 12.84 25.91
CA SER A 199 -18.96 13.89 26.56
C SER A 199 -20.39 13.43 26.79
N GLY A 200 -20.71 13.01 28.04
CA GLY A 200 -22.09 12.83 28.53
C GLY A 200 -22.56 11.40 28.78
N PRO A 201 -23.64 11.21 29.55
CA PRO A 201 -24.13 9.91 30.02
C PRO A 201 -24.83 9.05 28.96
N GLN A 202 -24.80 9.41 27.70
CA GLN A 202 -25.49 8.71 26.60
C GLN A 202 -24.56 7.99 25.61
N SER A 203 -23.26 7.98 25.81
CA SER A 203 -22.37 7.25 24.91
C SER A 203 -22.36 5.77 25.28
N GLN A 204 -23.27 5.01 24.71
CA GLN A 204 -23.21 3.52 24.70
C GLN A 204 -22.00 2.97 23.93
N ALA A 205 -21.04 3.81 23.61
CA ALA A 205 -19.93 3.56 22.70
C ALA A 205 -18.57 3.71 23.40
N GLY A 206 -18.33 3.24 24.57
CA GLY A 206 -17.01 3.25 25.22
C GLY A 206 -16.28 4.62 25.27
N PRO A 207 -15.09 4.71 25.88
CA PRO A 207 -14.33 5.95 26.06
C PRO A 207 -13.94 6.70 24.77
N SER A 208 -13.86 5.99 23.65
CA SER A 208 -13.57 6.58 22.33
C SER A 208 -14.82 7.16 21.63
N GLY A 209 -15.98 7.17 22.27
CA GLY A 209 -17.23 7.56 21.61
C GLY A 209 -17.59 6.69 20.40
N GLY A 210 -16.98 5.50 20.25
CA GLY A 210 -17.12 4.61 19.09
C GLY A 210 -16.35 5.07 17.85
N ARG A 211 -15.53 6.10 17.93
CA ARG A 211 -14.76 6.65 16.80
C ARG A 211 -13.30 6.19 16.74
N GLY A 212 -12.78 5.52 17.77
CA GLY A 212 -11.38 5.09 17.82
C GLY A 212 -10.99 4.25 16.62
N LEU A 213 -11.77 3.21 16.31
CA LEU A 213 -11.54 2.38 15.13
C LEU A 213 -11.74 3.16 13.82
N ALA A 214 -12.76 4.02 13.72
CA ALA A 214 -13.01 4.81 12.52
C ALA A 214 -11.84 5.74 12.18
N ARG A 215 -11.30 6.44 13.18
CA ARG A 215 -10.10 7.29 13.01
C ARG A 215 -8.88 6.50 12.59
N MET A 216 -8.68 5.33 13.19
CA MET A 216 -7.59 4.46 12.79
C MET A 216 -7.75 3.99 11.34
N MET A 217 -8.98 3.69 10.90
CA MET A 217 -9.24 3.29 9.51
C MET A 217 -8.97 4.42 8.51
N GLU A 218 -9.13 5.69 8.89
CA GLU A 218 -8.71 6.83 8.06
C GLU A 218 -7.19 6.85 7.87
N LEU A 219 -6.43 6.59 8.94
CA LEU A 219 -4.97 6.48 8.88
C LEU A 219 -4.50 5.21 8.15
N THR A 220 -5.28 4.13 8.24
CA THR A 220 -5.05 2.87 7.54
C THR A 220 -5.08 3.04 6.01
N ASN A 221 -5.88 3.96 5.47
CA ASN A 221 -5.88 4.22 4.02
C ASN A 221 -4.53 4.79 3.54
N ALA A 222 -3.87 5.65 4.32
CA ALA A 222 -2.53 6.10 4.01
C ALA A 222 -1.50 4.94 4.07
N ALA A 223 -1.63 4.06 5.06
CA ALA A 223 -0.81 2.86 5.17
C ALA A 223 -1.03 1.91 3.98
N ARG A 224 -2.26 1.71 3.51
CA ARG A 224 -2.58 0.90 2.32
C ARG A 224 -1.91 1.41 1.04
N LEU A 225 -1.87 2.73 0.85
CA LEU A 225 -1.14 3.33 -0.26
C LEU A 225 0.37 3.08 -0.12
N GLY A 226 0.91 3.15 1.10
CA GLY A 226 2.28 2.75 1.40
C GLY A 226 2.57 1.28 1.03
N ILE A 227 1.63 0.37 1.33
CA ILE A 227 1.74 -1.05 0.95
C ILE A 227 1.70 -1.24 -0.58
N ALA A 228 0.84 -0.49 -1.29
CA ALA A 228 0.84 -0.50 -2.75
C ALA A 228 2.18 -0.01 -3.32
N SER A 229 2.81 1.00 -2.69
CA SER A 229 4.17 1.44 -3.04
C SER A 229 5.23 0.37 -2.78
N PHE A 230 5.11 -0.43 -1.71
CA PHE A 230 5.99 -1.57 -1.45
C PHE A 230 5.89 -2.61 -2.56
N ALA A 231 4.66 -2.96 -2.93
CA ALA A 231 4.40 -3.92 -4.00
C ALA A 231 4.91 -3.42 -5.36
N LEU A 232 4.71 -2.13 -5.67
CA LEU A 232 5.25 -1.50 -6.87
C LEU A 232 6.77 -1.52 -6.88
N GLY A 233 7.44 -1.16 -5.78
CA GLY A 233 8.90 -1.20 -5.67
C GLY A 233 9.45 -2.61 -5.90
N ASN A 234 8.81 -3.61 -5.32
CA ASN A 234 9.14 -5.01 -5.51
C ASN A 234 8.96 -5.45 -6.97
N ALA A 235 7.83 -5.11 -7.61
CA ALA A 235 7.55 -5.41 -9.02
C ALA A 235 8.57 -4.72 -9.95
N ARG A 236 8.90 -3.45 -9.66
CA ARG A 236 9.93 -2.71 -10.41
C ARG A 236 11.29 -3.38 -10.32
N ARG A 237 11.69 -3.80 -9.12
CA ARG A 237 12.97 -4.53 -8.97
C ARG A 237 12.95 -5.85 -9.73
N ALA A 238 11.86 -6.61 -9.68
CA ALA A 238 11.69 -7.83 -10.44
C ALA A 238 11.85 -7.59 -11.96
N LEU A 239 11.25 -6.51 -12.48
CA LEU A 239 11.40 -6.10 -13.88
C LEU A 239 12.86 -5.76 -14.23
N VAL A 240 13.54 -4.94 -13.42
CA VAL A 240 14.94 -4.53 -13.68
C VAL A 240 15.86 -5.75 -13.70
N GLU A 241 15.76 -6.64 -12.71
CA GLU A 241 16.54 -7.89 -12.67
C GLU A 241 16.27 -8.76 -13.91
N SER A 242 15.00 -8.87 -14.31
CA SER A 242 14.60 -9.66 -15.49
C SER A 242 15.19 -9.09 -16.79
N LEU A 243 15.13 -7.77 -16.97
CA LEU A 243 15.70 -7.11 -18.15
C LEU A 243 17.23 -7.27 -18.19
N CYS A 244 17.90 -7.02 -17.06
CA CYS A 244 19.36 -7.18 -16.97
C CYS A 244 19.79 -8.61 -17.24
N TYR A 245 19.10 -9.59 -16.63
CA TYR A 245 19.40 -11.00 -16.85
C TYR A 245 19.18 -11.42 -18.30
N ALA A 246 18.02 -11.08 -18.91
CA ALA A 246 17.69 -11.43 -20.27
C ALA A 246 18.65 -10.83 -21.30
N ARG A 247 19.21 -9.63 -21.05
CA ARG A 247 20.25 -9.01 -21.88
C ARG A 247 21.57 -9.78 -21.85
N GLN A 248 21.97 -10.28 -20.69
CA GLN A 248 23.27 -10.90 -20.48
C GLN A 248 23.25 -12.41 -20.77
N ARG A 249 22.15 -13.09 -20.43
CA ARG A 249 22.02 -14.53 -20.58
C ARG A 249 21.93 -14.94 -22.05
N ARG A 250 22.88 -15.76 -22.51
CA ARG A 250 22.88 -16.32 -23.87
C ARG A 250 22.42 -17.77 -23.84
N ALA A 251 21.47 -18.08 -24.71
CA ALA A 251 20.98 -19.44 -25.00
C ALA A 251 20.33 -19.47 -26.39
N PHE A 252 20.17 -20.65 -26.96
CA PHE A 252 19.55 -20.82 -28.30
C PHE A 252 20.18 -19.92 -29.38
N GLY A 253 21.50 -19.79 -29.37
CA GLY A 253 22.24 -19.03 -30.36
C GLY A 253 22.24 -17.50 -30.21
N GLY A 254 21.67 -16.91 -29.13
CA GLY A 254 21.63 -15.46 -28.92
C GLY A 254 21.37 -15.05 -27.47
N ALA A 255 21.18 -13.76 -27.22
CA ALA A 255 20.71 -13.29 -25.93
C ALA A 255 19.23 -13.66 -25.72
N LEU A 256 18.82 -13.91 -24.48
CA LEU A 256 17.43 -14.25 -24.18
C LEU A 256 16.47 -13.12 -24.59
N ILE A 257 16.88 -11.87 -24.41
CA ILE A 257 16.09 -10.69 -24.76
C ILE A 257 15.74 -10.61 -26.26
N ASP A 258 16.49 -11.31 -27.11
CA ASP A 258 16.23 -11.35 -28.57
C ASP A 258 15.18 -12.40 -28.97
N LYS A 259 14.73 -13.24 -28.04
CA LYS A 259 13.78 -14.31 -28.32
C LYS A 259 12.34 -13.78 -28.26
N PRO A 260 11.49 -14.06 -29.25
CA PRO A 260 10.12 -13.50 -29.31
C PRO A 260 9.27 -13.76 -28.08
N LEU A 261 9.26 -14.98 -27.54
CA LEU A 261 8.51 -15.32 -26.33
C LEU A 261 9.05 -14.55 -25.09
N MET A 262 10.36 -14.34 -25.01
CA MET A 262 10.96 -13.56 -23.93
C MET A 262 10.61 -12.06 -24.07
N ARG A 263 10.65 -11.53 -25.29
CA ARG A 263 10.22 -10.14 -25.57
C ARG A 263 8.77 -9.92 -25.16
N ARG A 264 7.89 -10.84 -25.54
CA ARG A 264 6.49 -10.78 -25.12
C ARG A 264 6.35 -10.73 -23.60
N LYS A 265 6.98 -11.67 -22.88
CA LYS A 265 6.94 -11.76 -21.42
C LYS A 265 7.45 -10.46 -20.77
N LEU A 266 8.58 -9.93 -21.25
CA LEU A 266 9.14 -8.69 -20.74
C LEU A 266 8.29 -7.47 -21.08
N ALA A 267 7.69 -7.39 -22.27
CA ALA A 267 6.76 -6.33 -22.65
C ALA A 267 5.53 -6.30 -21.74
N GLU A 268 4.93 -7.46 -21.49
CA GLU A 268 3.80 -7.60 -20.57
C GLU A 268 4.18 -7.11 -19.14
N LEU A 269 5.36 -7.50 -18.66
CA LEU A 269 5.85 -7.07 -17.35
C LEU A 269 6.12 -5.56 -17.27
N ILE A 270 6.65 -4.95 -18.34
CA ILE A 270 6.85 -3.50 -18.44
C ILE A 270 5.50 -2.78 -18.34
N VAL A 271 4.54 -3.19 -19.16
CA VAL A 271 3.20 -2.60 -19.22
C VAL A 271 2.51 -2.67 -17.86
N ASP A 272 2.57 -3.83 -17.21
CA ASP A 272 1.96 -4.06 -15.90
C ASP A 272 2.59 -3.19 -14.79
N VAL A 273 3.92 -3.07 -14.76
CA VAL A 273 4.63 -2.25 -13.76
C VAL A 273 4.32 -0.77 -13.97
N GLU A 274 4.22 -0.30 -15.21
CA GLU A 274 3.88 1.10 -15.49
C GLU A 274 2.42 1.42 -15.17
N ALA A 275 1.50 0.50 -15.44
CA ALA A 275 0.11 0.63 -15.00
C ALA A 275 -0.01 0.69 -13.46
N ALA A 276 0.73 -0.15 -12.75
CA ALA A 276 0.80 -0.08 -11.29
C ALA A 276 1.38 1.24 -10.79
N GLN A 277 2.38 1.77 -11.48
CA GLN A 277 2.97 3.06 -11.15
C GLN A 277 1.95 4.20 -11.25
N THR A 278 1.17 4.27 -12.33
CA THR A 278 0.14 5.31 -12.49
C THR A 278 -0.90 5.25 -11.37
N LEU A 279 -1.38 4.05 -11.01
CA LEU A 279 -2.34 3.85 -9.93
C LEU A 279 -1.79 4.34 -8.58
N VAL A 280 -0.56 4.00 -8.24
CA VAL A 280 0.04 4.35 -6.94
C VAL A 280 0.30 5.85 -6.85
N PHE A 281 0.80 6.48 -7.91
CA PHE A 281 1.08 7.91 -7.91
C PHE A 281 -0.19 8.78 -8.03
N ASP A 282 -1.25 8.33 -8.72
CA ASP A 282 -2.54 9.01 -8.67
C ASP A 282 -3.15 8.95 -7.26
N GLY A 283 -3.02 7.81 -6.58
CA GLY A 283 -3.39 7.67 -5.16
C GLY A 283 -2.69 8.69 -4.25
N LEU A 284 -1.42 9.01 -4.50
CA LEU A 284 -0.69 10.06 -3.80
C LEU A 284 -1.22 11.47 -4.12
N GLY A 285 -1.55 11.73 -5.38
CA GLY A 285 -2.13 13.00 -5.82
C GLY A 285 -3.43 13.34 -5.09
N VAL A 286 -4.28 12.35 -4.88
CA VAL A 286 -5.53 12.48 -4.08
C VAL A 286 -5.25 12.93 -2.64
N ALA A 287 -4.12 12.50 -2.07
CA ALA A 287 -3.74 12.88 -0.71
C ALA A 287 -3.32 14.36 -0.55
N ASN A 288 -3.14 15.08 -1.65
CA ASN A 288 -2.47 16.39 -1.67
C ASN A 288 -3.37 17.60 -1.90
N HIS A 289 -4.66 17.48 -2.19
CA HIS A 289 -5.46 18.63 -2.57
C HIS A 289 -6.55 19.03 -1.57
N ARG A 290 -6.79 20.34 -1.55
CA ARG A 290 -7.68 21.17 -0.73
C ARG A 290 -9.16 20.74 -0.68
N GLN A 291 -9.51 19.59 -1.24
CA GLN A 291 -10.85 19.01 -1.13
C GLN A 291 -10.88 17.87 -0.10
N PRO A 292 -12.02 17.60 0.53
CA PRO A 292 -12.09 16.60 1.59
C PRO A 292 -11.53 15.27 1.07
N ARG A 293 -10.48 14.83 1.74
CA ARG A 293 -9.68 13.60 1.50
C ARG A 293 -10.50 12.31 1.38
N THR A 294 -11.83 12.40 1.41
CA THR A 294 -12.60 11.35 2.01
C THR A 294 -13.32 10.47 1.01
N ILE A 295 -13.94 11.02 -0.04
CA ILE A 295 -14.86 10.21 -0.84
C ILE A 295 -14.08 9.37 -1.86
N ARG A 296 -13.24 9.97 -2.69
CA ARG A 296 -12.46 9.24 -3.70
C ARG A 296 -11.48 8.23 -3.08
N GLN A 297 -10.81 8.59 -1.98
CA GLN A 297 -9.87 7.67 -1.30
C GLN A 297 -10.53 6.41 -0.76
N ARG A 298 -11.82 6.44 -0.43
CA ARG A 298 -12.55 5.27 0.07
C ARG A 298 -12.69 4.14 -0.94
N ILE A 299 -12.53 4.44 -2.24
CA ILE A 299 -12.60 3.43 -3.30
C ILE A 299 -11.28 3.30 -4.06
N ALA A 300 -10.63 4.40 -4.40
CA ALA A 300 -9.39 4.39 -5.16
C ALA A 300 -8.24 3.65 -4.43
N VAL A 301 -8.08 3.88 -3.11
CA VAL A 301 -7.00 3.26 -2.33
C VAL A 301 -7.16 1.73 -2.19
N PRO A 302 -8.31 1.17 -1.77
CA PRO A 302 -8.47 -0.27 -1.71
C PRO A 302 -8.37 -0.94 -3.09
N VAL A 303 -8.88 -0.33 -4.16
CA VAL A 303 -8.75 -0.82 -5.54
C VAL A 303 -7.27 -0.85 -5.96
N THR A 304 -6.55 0.25 -5.75
CA THR A 304 -5.10 0.34 -6.06
C THR A 304 -4.30 -0.70 -5.29
N LYS A 305 -4.52 -0.80 -3.98
CA LYS A 305 -3.80 -1.77 -3.14
C LYS A 305 -4.04 -3.19 -3.60
N LEU A 306 -5.29 -3.57 -3.86
CA LEU A 306 -5.65 -4.91 -4.32
C LEU A 306 -4.96 -5.23 -5.67
N LYS A 307 -5.07 -4.32 -6.66
CA LYS A 307 -4.51 -4.53 -7.99
C LYS A 307 -3.00 -4.61 -7.96
N VAL A 308 -2.34 -3.64 -7.34
CA VAL A 308 -0.87 -3.53 -7.34
C VAL A 308 -0.20 -4.61 -6.50
N CYS A 309 -0.79 -5.01 -5.36
CA CYS A 309 -0.21 -6.09 -4.55
C CYS A 309 -0.26 -7.46 -5.25
N ARG A 310 -1.33 -7.73 -5.99
CA ARG A 310 -1.44 -8.95 -6.82
C ARG A 310 -0.43 -8.94 -7.95
N LEU A 311 -0.27 -7.79 -8.61
CA LEU A 311 0.75 -7.60 -9.62
C LEU A 311 2.17 -7.83 -9.07
N GLY A 312 2.48 -7.32 -7.87
CA GLY A 312 3.79 -7.51 -7.25
C GLY A 312 4.18 -8.98 -7.09
N ILE A 313 3.20 -9.85 -6.79
CA ILE A 313 3.42 -11.30 -6.70
C ILE A 313 3.68 -11.89 -8.08
N SER A 314 2.83 -11.59 -9.08
CA SER A 314 3.01 -12.14 -10.43
C SER A 314 4.31 -11.67 -11.07
N ALA A 315 4.66 -10.40 -10.92
CA ALA A 315 5.93 -9.87 -11.42
C ALA A 315 7.16 -10.56 -10.80
N ALA A 316 7.13 -10.80 -9.49
CA ALA A 316 8.22 -11.50 -8.81
C ALA A 316 8.29 -12.99 -9.21
N SER A 317 7.14 -13.64 -9.45
CA SER A 317 7.07 -15.00 -9.97
C SER A 317 7.61 -15.10 -11.41
N ASP A 318 7.23 -14.17 -12.27
CA ASP A 318 7.74 -14.09 -13.63
C ASP A 318 9.26 -13.85 -13.66
N ALA A 319 9.78 -13.04 -12.75
CA ALA A 319 11.22 -12.84 -12.62
C ALA A 319 11.97 -14.14 -12.28
N ILE A 320 11.43 -14.98 -11.41
CA ILE A 320 12.01 -16.31 -11.13
C ILE A 320 12.03 -17.16 -12.41
N GLU A 321 10.90 -17.21 -13.13
CA GLU A 321 10.79 -17.97 -14.38
C GLU A 321 11.80 -17.48 -15.44
N ILE A 322 11.95 -16.17 -15.61
CA ILE A 322 12.92 -15.56 -16.55
C ILE A 322 14.37 -15.95 -16.20
N HIS A 323 14.69 -16.04 -14.91
CA HIS A 323 16.01 -16.46 -14.45
C HIS A 323 16.22 -18.00 -14.53
N GLY A 324 15.14 -18.77 -14.72
CA GLY A 324 15.18 -20.22 -14.73
C GLY A 324 15.69 -20.77 -13.38
N GLY A 325 16.55 -21.79 -13.40
CA GLY A 325 17.10 -22.38 -12.18
C GLY A 325 17.83 -21.37 -11.27
N ASN A 326 18.45 -20.35 -11.83
CA ASN A 326 19.08 -19.28 -11.07
C ASN A 326 18.08 -18.46 -10.23
N GLY A 327 16.85 -18.34 -10.70
CA GLY A 327 15.78 -17.64 -9.95
C GLY A 327 15.30 -18.40 -8.71
N TYR A 328 15.59 -19.71 -8.62
CA TYR A 328 15.13 -20.56 -7.52
C TYR A 328 16.17 -20.74 -6.39
N VAL A 329 17.34 -20.14 -6.52
CA VAL A 329 18.41 -20.23 -5.52
C VAL A 329 18.63 -18.88 -4.81
N GLU A 330 18.99 -18.95 -3.53
CA GLU A 330 19.11 -17.77 -2.65
C GLU A 330 20.23 -16.79 -3.06
N ASN A 331 21.16 -17.18 -3.90
CA ASN A 331 22.24 -16.31 -4.38
C ASN A 331 21.76 -15.21 -5.33
N TRP A 332 20.51 -15.33 -5.83
CA TRP A 332 19.89 -14.35 -6.71
C TRP A 332 18.76 -13.61 -5.96
N PRO A 333 18.57 -12.31 -6.22
CA PRO A 333 17.62 -11.51 -5.45
C PRO A 333 16.15 -11.89 -5.68
N VAL A 334 15.82 -12.50 -6.84
CA VAL A 334 14.42 -12.71 -7.27
C VAL A 334 13.65 -13.70 -6.37
N ALA A 335 14.33 -14.71 -5.79
CA ALA A 335 13.71 -15.62 -4.82
C ALA A 335 13.20 -14.86 -3.59
N ARG A 336 13.99 -13.91 -3.06
CA ARG A 336 13.60 -13.03 -1.95
C ARG A 336 12.45 -12.10 -2.35
N LEU A 337 12.49 -11.55 -3.56
CA LEU A 337 11.42 -10.64 -4.05
C LEU A 337 10.05 -11.32 -4.02
N LEU A 338 9.94 -12.59 -4.43
CA LEU A 338 8.68 -13.33 -4.37
C LEU A 338 8.20 -13.54 -2.93
N ARG A 339 9.11 -13.93 -2.02
CA ARG A 339 8.76 -14.11 -0.61
C ARG A 339 8.30 -12.80 0.03
N ASP A 340 8.97 -11.70 -0.28
CA ASP A 340 8.63 -10.37 0.23
C ASP A 340 7.30 -9.86 -0.36
N ALA A 341 7.06 -10.09 -1.67
CA ALA A 341 5.83 -9.68 -2.34
C ALA A 341 4.56 -10.27 -1.69
N GLN A 342 4.67 -11.51 -1.18
CA GLN A 342 3.53 -12.27 -0.69
C GLN A 342 2.81 -11.57 0.48
N VAL A 343 3.51 -10.85 1.35
CA VAL A 343 2.91 -10.19 2.51
C VAL A 343 2.04 -8.99 2.13
N ASN A 344 2.28 -8.37 0.96
CA ASN A 344 1.57 -7.16 0.54
C ASN A 344 0.06 -7.40 0.33
N THR A 345 -0.36 -8.63 0.01
CA THR A 345 -1.77 -9.00 -0.08
C THR A 345 -2.41 -9.32 1.28
N ILE A 346 -1.64 -9.33 2.37
CA ILE A 346 -2.09 -9.73 3.70
C ILE A 346 -2.24 -8.53 4.63
N TRP A 347 -1.16 -7.79 4.84
CA TRP A 347 -1.16 -6.67 5.80
C TRP A 347 -2.01 -5.49 5.31
N GLU A 348 -2.49 -4.67 6.26
CA GLU A 348 -3.45 -3.56 6.03
C GLU A 348 -4.74 -3.99 5.33
N GLY A 349 -5.12 -5.26 5.52
CA GLY A 349 -6.33 -5.87 5.00
C GLY A 349 -6.07 -6.74 3.76
N PRO A 350 -6.43 -8.04 3.83
CA PRO A 350 -6.43 -8.93 2.66
C PRO A 350 -7.52 -8.52 1.65
N ASP A 351 -7.44 -9.08 0.45
CA ASP A 351 -8.31 -8.72 -0.67
C ASP A 351 -9.80 -8.69 -0.33
N ASN A 352 -10.30 -9.66 0.43
CA ASN A 352 -11.71 -9.68 0.83
C ASN A 352 -12.09 -8.45 1.68
N ILE A 353 -11.18 -8.00 2.57
CA ILE A 353 -11.43 -6.81 3.39
C ILE A 353 -11.39 -5.55 2.51
N LEU A 354 -10.51 -5.48 1.52
CA LEU A 354 -10.48 -4.37 0.55
C LEU A 354 -11.75 -4.33 -0.29
N CYS A 355 -12.24 -5.49 -0.74
CA CYS A 355 -13.52 -5.59 -1.45
C CYS A 355 -14.71 -5.12 -0.59
N LEU A 356 -14.73 -5.49 0.70
CA LEU A 356 -15.75 -4.99 1.64
C LEU A 356 -15.65 -3.47 1.86
N ASP A 357 -14.46 -2.89 1.79
CA ASP A 357 -14.28 -1.44 1.86
C ASP A 357 -14.76 -0.75 0.57
N VAL A 358 -14.51 -1.34 -0.60
CA VAL A 358 -15.09 -0.89 -1.88
C VAL A 358 -16.62 -0.90 -1.80
N ARG A 359 -17.23 -1.98 -1.29
CA ARG A 359 -18.68 -2.03 -1.04
C ARG A 359 -19.16 -0.87 -0.19
N ARG A 360 -18.50 -0.62 0.96
CA ARG A 360 -18.84 0.52 1.83
C ARG A 360 -18.70 1.86 1.11
N GLY A 361 -17.67 2.00 0.27
CA GLY A 361 -17.48 3.17 -0.58
C GLY A 361 -18.64 3.41 -1.54
N ILE A 362 -19.17 2.35 -2.16
CA ILE A 362 -20.31 2.42 -3.06
C ILE A 362 -21.61 2.73 -2.27
N GLU A 363 -21.93 1.91 -1.26
CA GLU A 363 -23.21 1.92 -0.57
C GLU A 363 -23.41 3.12 0.39
N GLN A 364 -22.33 3.56 1.04
CA GLN A 364 -22.43 4.58 2.11
C GLN A 364 -22.04 5.99 1.68
N THR A 365 -21.24 6.14 0.64
CA THR A 365 -20.66 7.44 0.27
C THR A 365 -20.67 7.74 -1.22
N SER A 366 -21.26 6.88 -2.05
CA SER A 366 -21.24 7.00 -3.53
C SER A 366 -19.83 7.29 -4.09
N ALA A 367 -18.78 6.74 -3.46
CA ALA A 367 -17.39 7.04 -3.82
C ALA A 367 -17.04 6.62 -5.26
N HIS A 368 -17.81 5.68 -5.83
CA HIS A 368 -17.68 5.26 -7.22
C HIS A 368 -18.00 6.39 -8.22
N GLU A 369 -18.95 7.28 -7.90
CA GLU A 369 -19.25 8.42 -8.77
C GLU A 369 -18.05 9.35 -8.92
N THR A 370 -17.32 9.61 -7.80
CA THR A 370 -16.09 10.42 -7.84
C THR A 370 -14.93 9.72 -8.54
N LEU A 371 -14.89 8.39 -8.49
CA LEU A 371 -13.91 7.63 -9.27
C LEU A 371 -14.25 7.71 -10.76
N LEU A 372 -15.49 7.41 -11.17
CA LEU A 372 -15.92 7.48 -12.56
C LEU A 372 -15.71 8.87 -13.18
N ALA A 373 -16.03 9.94 -12.42
CA ALA A 373 -15.73 11.31 -12.85
C ALA A 373 -14.23 11.49 -13.12
N ARG A 374 -13.35 11.03 -12.21
CA ARG A 374 -11.89 11.09 -12.41
C ARG A 374 -11.43 10.31 -13.64
N LEU A 375 -12.04 9.15 -13.92
CA LEU A 375 -11.69 8.37 -15.10
C LEU A 375 -12.08 9.09 -16.39
N ARG A 376 -13.28 9.68 -16.42
CA ARG A 376 -13.73 10.49 -17.55
C ARG A 376 -12.84 11.73 -17.76
N ASP A 377 -12.45 12.40 -16.68
CA ASP A 377 -11.48 13.52 -16.76
C ASP A 377 -10.13 13.05 -17.32
N ALA A 378 -9.63 11.87 -16.91
CA ALA A 378 -8.36 11.34 -17.37
C ALA A 378 -8.33 11.05 -18.87
N VAL A 379 -9.42 10.55 -19.45
CA VAL A 379 -9.48 10.25 -20.88
C VAL A 379 -9.80 11.49 -21.72
N SER A 380 -10.43 12.52 -21.15
CA SER A 380 -10.85 13.73 -21.86
C SER A 380 -9.69 14.60 -22.37
N VAL A 381 -8.48 14.41 -21.83
CA VAL A 381 -7.28 15.18 -22.23
C VAL A 381 -6.53 14.58 -23.42
N ALA A 382 -6.95 13.41 -23.90
CA ALA A 382 -6.29 12.70 -24.99
C ALA A 382 -7.05 12.80 -26.31
N ASP A 383 -6.35 12.49 -27.39
CA ASP A 383 -6.99 12.35 -28.71
C ASP A 383 -7.96 11.15 -28.72
N HIS A 384 -9.08 11.28 -29.43
CA HIS A 384 -10.07 10.21 -29.58
C HIS A 384 -9.63 9.13 -30.58
N ASP A 385 -8.51 8.45 -30.29
CA ASP A 385 -8.06 7.29 -31.02
C ASP A 385 -8.83 6.00 -30.59
N ASP A 386 -8.51 4.86 -31.22
CA ASP A 386 -9.19 3.60 -30.94
C ASP A 386 -8.97 3.13 -29.47
N THR A 387 -7.79 3.41 -28.91
CA THR A 387 -7.47 3.04 -27.54
C THR A 387 -8.26 3.87 -26.55
N THR A 388 -8.34 5.17 -26.76
CA THR A 388 -9.14 6.10 -25.93
C THR A 388 -10.62 5.73 -25.97
N ARG A 389 -11.19 5.48 -27.18
CA ARG A 389 -12.57 5.03 -27.33
C ARG A 389 -12.86 3.72 -26.61
N LEU A 390 -11.92 2.75 -26.67
CA LEU A 390 -12.05 1.50 -25.93
C LEU A 390 -12.10 1.74 -24.41
N VAL A 391 -11.23 2.59 -23.88
CA VAL A 391 -11.20 2.89 -22.45
C VAL A 391 -12.47 3.63 -22.02
N GLU A 392 -12.96 4.58 -22.80
CA GLU A 392 -14.24 5.28 -22.57
C GLU A 392 -15.40 4.29 -22.49
N ALA A 393 -15.51 3.37 -23.45
CA ALA A 393 -16.53 2.32 -23.44
C ALA A 393 -16.44 1.44 -22.18
N ARG A 394 -15.23 1.14 -21.70
CA ARG A 394 -15.03 0.36 -20.47
C ARG A 394 -15.37 1.15 -19.21
N ILE A 395 -15.24 2.46 -19.21
CA ILE A 395 -15.72 3.32 -18.10
C ILE A 395 -17.26 3.23 -18.02
N ASP A 396 -17.95 3.27 -19.15
CA ASP A 396 -19.41 3.14 -19.20
C ASP A 396 -19.88 1.72 -18.80
N ASP A 397 -19.17 0.68 -19.25
CA ASP A 397 -19.41 -0.70 -18.81
C ASP A 397 -19.20 -0.87 -17.30
N LEU A 398 -18.22 -0.20 -16.73
CA LEU A 398 -17.97 -0.23 -15.28
C LEU A 398 -19.11 0.46 -14.53
N ASP A 399 -19.60 1.59 -14.97
CA ASP A 399 -20.76 2.30 -14.41
C ASP A 399 -22.01 1.40 -14.43
N ALA A 400 -22.28 0.77 -15.58
CA ALA A 400 -23.36 -0.20 -15.73
C ALA A 400 -23.18 -1.43 -14.81
N ALA A 401 -21.95 -1.94 -14.68
CA ALA A 401 -21.65 -3.08 -13.82
C ALA A 401 -21.86 -2.74 -12.33
N ILE A 402 -21.47 -1.54 -11.88
CA ILE A 402 -21.72 -1.07 -10.51
C ILE A 402 -23.24 -0.94 -10.30
N THR A 403 -23.95 -0.31 -11.22
CA THR A 403 -25.41 -0.17 -11.16
C THR A 403 -26.12 -1.53 -11.09
N ALA A 404 -25.68 -2.51 -11.87
CA ALA A 404 -26.23 -3.87 -11.83
C ALA A 404 -25.90 -4.57 -10.50
N TRP A 405 -24.69 -4.37 -9.97
CA TRP A 405 -24.23 -4.95 -8.72
C TRP A 405 -25.06 -4.43 -7.51
N THR A 406 -25.42 -3.15 -7.47
CA THR A 406 -26.22 -2.57 -6.39
C THR A 406 -27.64 -3.17 -6.28
N LYS A 407 -28.13 -3.84 -7.32
CA LYS A 407 -29.43 -4.51 -7.33
C LYS A 407 -29.40 -5.96 -6.84
N LEU A 408 -28.20 -6.50 -6.57
CA LEU A 408 -28.03 -7.87 -6.10
C LEU A 408 -28.41 -7.99 -4.62
N ASP A 409 -28.89 -9.17 -4.23
CA ASP A 409 -28.97 -9.51 -2.80
C ASP A 409 -27.57 -9.51 -2.17
N ARG A 410 -27.52 -9.37 -0.84
CA ARG A 410 -26.28 -9.22 -0.10
C ARG A 410 -25.29 -10.37 -0.35
N ARG A 411 -25.75 -11.61 -0.40
CA ARG A 411 -24.91 -12.80 -0.57
C ARG A 411 -24.25 -12.84 -1.94
N LEU A 412 -25.04 -12.61 -2.99
CA LEU A 412 -24.54 -12.56 -4.37
C LEU A 412 -23.67 -11.32 -4.58
N GLY A 413 -24.06 -10.18 -4.01
CA GLY A 413 -23.26 -8.96 -4.06
C GLY A 413 -21.87 -9.18 -3.46
N GLU A 414 -21.76 -9.77 -2.26
CA GLU A 414 -20.46 -10.07 -1.64
C GLU A 414 -19.63 -11.04 -2.49
N ALA A 415 -20.22 -12.10 -3.01
CA ALA A 415 -19.53 -13.09 -3.84
C ALA A 415 -18.94 -12.49 -5.16
N ARG A 416 -19.54 -11.40 -5.65
CA ARG A 416 -19.13 -10.73 -6.90
C ARG A 416 -18.27 -9.48 -6.69
N LEU A 417 -17.92 -9.13 -5.45
CA LEU A 417 -17.09 -7.96 -5.16
C LEU A 417 -15.69 -8.06 -5.74
N PHE A 418 -15.07 -9.23 -5.65
CA PHE A 418 -13.69 -9.37 -6.12
C PHE A 418 -13.56 -9.13 -7.63
N PRO A 419 -14.32 -9.78 -8.53
CA PRO A 419 -14.24 -9.49 -9.95
C PRO A 419 -14.65 -8.04 -10.29
N LEU A 420 -15.63 -7.45 -9.60
CA LEU A 420 -15.99 -6.03 -9.78
C LEU A 420 -14.81 -5.11 -9.40
N THR A 421 -14.15 -5.37 -8.26
CA THR A 421 -13.01 -4.59 -7.80
C THR A 421 -11.81 -4.73 -8.74
N GLN A 422 -11.59 -5.91 -9.30
CA GLN A 422 -10.56 -6.12 -10.33
C GLN A 422 -10.86 -5.31 -11.59
N PHE A 423 -12.10 -5.36 -12.08
CA PHE A 423 -12.51 -4.58 -13.24
C PHE A 423 -12.38 -3.07 -13.01
N MET A 424 -12.76 -2.57 -11.81
CA MET A 424 -12.47 -1.18 -11.42
C MET A 424 -10.97 -0.85 -11.55
N GLY A 425 -10.10 -1.74 -11.08
CA GLY A 425 -8.65 -1.55 -11.15
C GLY A 425 -8.11 -1.55 -12.58
N ASP A 426 -8.67 -2.40 -13.45
CA ASP A 426 -8.27 -2.47 -14.86
C ASP A 426 -8.66 -1.22 -15.62
N VAL A 427 -9.90 -0.75 -15.46
CA VAL A 427 -10.38 0.48 -16.11
C VAL A 427 -9.66 1.71 -15.55
N TYR A 428 -9.43 1.74 -14.24
CA TYR A 428 -8.71 2.85 -13.59
C TYR A 428 -7.28 2.98 -14.14
N ALA A 429 -6.52 1.89 -14.20
CA ALA A 429 -5.17 1.92 -14.77
C ALA A 429 -5.18 2.32 -16.25
N GLY A 430 -6.14 1.80 -17.04
CA GLY A 430 -6.30 2.15 -18.45
C GLY A 430 -6.50 3.65 -18.66
N ALA A 431 -7.42 4.27 -17.91
CA ALA A 431 -7.70 5.70 -17.99
C ALA A 431 -6.48 6.56 -17.61
N LEU A 432 -5.74 6.18 -16.55
CA LEU A 432 -4.53 6.90 -16.15
C LEU A 432 -3.37 6.73 -17.15
N LEU A 433 -3.29 5.60 -17.82
CA LEU A 433 -2.28 5.41 -18.89
C LEU A 433 -2.58 6.29 -20.12
N ILE A 434 -3.84 6.51 -20.46
CA ILE A 434 -4.27 7.45 -21.49
C ILE A 434 -3.85 8.88 -21.10
N GLU A 435 -4.18 9.33 -19.88
CA GLU A 435 -3.78 10.65 -19.37
C GLU A 435 -2.25 10.84 -19.41
N ARG A 436 -1.50 9.83 -18.97
CA ARG A 436 -0.04 9.84 -19.01
C ARG A 436 0.49 9.91 -20.45
N ALA A 437 -0.12 9.21 -21.39
CA ALA A 437 0.26 9.24 -22.79
C ALA A 437 0.09 10.63 -23.42
N ALA A 438 -1.02 11.32 -23.12
CA ALA A 438 -1.26 12.69 -23.54
C ALA A 438 -0.20 13.65 -22.96
N TRP A 439 0.06 13.55 -21.64
CA TRP A 439 1.07 14.38 -20.98
C TRP A 439 2.48 14.12 -21.52
N GLU A 440 2.91 12.87 -21.72
CA GLU A 440 4.25 12.53 -22.20
C GLU A 440 4.46 13.05 -23.64
N ARG A 441 3.45 12.98 -24.49
CA ARG A 441 3.48 13.53 -25.84
C ARG A 441 3.65 15.04 -25.83
N GLU A 442 2.93 15.74 -24.95
CA GLU A 442 3.03 17.19 -24.80
C GLU A 442 4.43 17.63 -24.30
N VAL A 443 4.98 16.95 -23.31
CA VAL A 443 6.22 17.37 -22.63
C VAL A 443 7.48 16.92 -23.35
N SER A 444 7.48 15.70 -23.91
CA SER A 444 8.69 15.10 -24.53
C SER A 444 8.58 14.83 -26.03
N GLY A 445 7.38 14.95 -26.61
CA GLY A 445 7.13 14.62 -28.02
C GLY A 445 7.24 13.13 -28.36
N THR A 446 7.34 12.25 -27.34
CA THR A 446 7.42 10.80 -27.57
C THR A 446 6.04 10.14 -27.49
N ASP A 447 5.90 9.03 -28.21
CA ASP A 447 4.66 8.23 -28.22
C ASP A 447 4.78 6.90 -27.44
N ARG A 448 5.83 6.76 -26.65
CA ARG A 448 6.10 5.53 -25.90
C ARG A 448 4.99 5.21 -24.91
N ALA A 449 4.52 6.21 -24.15
CA ALA A 449 3.42 6.00 -23.21
C ALA A 449 2.11 5.65 -23.95
N THR A 450 1.91 6.15 -25.17
CA THR A 450 0.78 5.74 -26.03
C THR A 450 0.86 4.24 -26.37
N LEU A 451 2.06 3.73 -26.69
CA LEU A 451 2.27 2.30 -26.90
C LEU A 451 1.92 1.48 -25.63
N VAL A 452 2.38 1.93 -24.46
CA VAL A 452 2.08 1.26 -23.18
C VAL A 452 0.57 1.25 -22.91
N ALA A 453 -0.12 2.37 -23.10
CA ALA A 453 -1.56 2.49 -22.91
C ALA A 453 -2.34 1.53 -23.82
N ARG A 454 -1.96 1.47 -25.10
CA ARG A 454 -2.58 0.56 -26.07
C ARG A 454 -2.37 -0.91 -25.70
N LEU A 455 -1.14 -1.33 -25.44
CA LEU A 455 -0.83 -2.71 -25.05
C LEU A 455 -1.56 -3.12 -23.74
N TYR A 456 -1.72 -2.18 -22.83
CA TYR A 456 -2.51 -2.40 -21.62
C TYR A 456 -3.99 -2.59 -21.94
N ALA A 457 -4.57 -1.73 -22.77
CA ALA A 457 -5.98 -1.79 -23.16
C ALA A 457 -6.28 -3.08 -23.94
N GLU A 458 -5.43 -3.49 -24.87
CA GLU A 458 -5.53 -4.77 -25.59
C GLU A 458 -5.50 -5.98 -24.63
N ARG A 459 -4.63 -5.94 -23.63
CA ARG A 459 -4.45 -7.02 -22.67
C ARG A 459 -5.60 -7.18 -21.68
N TYR A 460 -6.12 -6.08 -21.16
CA TYR A 460 -7.04 -6.09 -20.01
C TYR A 460 -8.46 -5.61 -20.33
N LEU A 461 -8.63 -4.80 -21.36
CA LEU A 461 -9.89 -4.11 -21.64
C LEU A 461 -10.55 -4.53 -22.95
N ALA A 462 -9.77 -5.02 -23.92
CA ALA A 462 -10.33 -5.48 -25.20
C ALA A 462 -11.07 -6.81 -25.06
N ASP A 463 -12.11 -6.98 -25.86
CA ASP A 463 -12.73 -8.29 -26.06
C ASP A 463 -11.79 -9.14 -26.94
N ARG A 464 -11.40 -10.28 -26.41
CA ARG A 464 -10.47 -11.19 -27.11
C ARG A 464 -11.14 -12.13 -28.12
N GLY A 465 -12.46 -12.08 -28.21
CA GLY A 465 -13.21 -12.94 -29.12
C GLY A 465 -13.00 -14.44 -28.89
N PRO A 466 -13.54 -15.28 -29.77
CA PRO A 466 -13.48 -16.74 -29.64
C PRO A 466 -12.07 -17.32 -29.81
N LEU A 467 -11.20 -16.65 -30.58
CA LEU A 467 -9.81 -17.05 -30.79
C LEU A 467 -8.84 -16.49 -29.74
N ARG A 468 -9.37 -15.90 -28.67
CA ARG A 468 -8.59 -15.42 -27.54
C ARG A 468 -7.52 -14.38 -27.89
N GLY A 469 -7.71 -13.63 -28.97
CA GLY A 469 -6.80 -12.60 -29.46
C GLY A 469 -5.60 -13.11 -30.25
N ILE A 470 -5.54 -14.39 -30.61
CA ILE A 470 -4.43 -14.93 -31.42
C ILE A 470 -4.41 -14.28 -32.81
N ASP A 471 -5.57 -13.95 -33.35
CA ASP A 471 -5.80 -13.32 -34.65
C ASP A 471 -5.78 -11.79 -34.61
N ALA A 472 -5.75 -11.19 -33.42
CA ALA A 472 -5.84 -9.73 -33.24
C ALA A 472 -4.52 -9.09 -32.81
N ASP A 473 -3.49 -9.88 -32.46
CA ASP A 473 -2.18 -9.38 -32.03
C ASP A 473 -1.44 -8.78 -33.23
N SER A 474 -1.27 -7.45 -33.22
CA SER A 474 -0.54 -6.70 -34.26
C SER A 474 0.96 -7.00 -34.31
N GLY A 475 1.51 -7.71 -33.33
CA GLY A 475 2.97 -7.90 -33.17
C GLY A 475 3.73 -6.67 -32.73
N GLU A 476 3.07 -5.54 -32.51
CA GLU A 476 3.72 -4.26 -32.21
C GLU A 476 4.58 -4.28 -30.96
N ALA A 477 4.18 -5.05 -29.93
CA ALA A 477 5.00 -5.26 -28.73
C ALA A 477 6.37 -5.90 -29.05
N LEU A 478 6.48 -6.67 -30.13
CA LEU A 478 7.75 -7.23 -30.61
C LEU A 478 8.53 -6.23 -31.45
N ASP A 479 7.86 -5.53 -32.37
CA ASP A 479 8.48 -4.58 -33.29
C ASP A 479 9.02 -3.35 -32.55
N ARG A 480 8.27 -2.83 -31.60
CA ARG A 480 8.63 -1.68 -30.76
C ARG A 480 9.19 -2.03 -29.38
N PHE A 481 9.65 -3.27 -29.23
CA PHE A 481 10.22 -3.74 -27.94
C PHE A 481 11.38 -2.87 -27.44
N GLY A 482 12.20 -2.34 -28.35
CA GLY A 482 13.28 -1.42 -28.02
C GLY A 482 12.81 -0.16 -27.29
N ASP A 483 11.70 0.43 -27.74
CA ASP A 483 11.11 1.64 -27.14
C ASP A 483 10.62 1.34 -25.71
N LEU A 484 9.94 0.21 -25.53
CA LEU A 484 9.46 -0.24 -24.20
C LEU A 484 10.63 -0.38 -23.21
N VAL A 485 11.69 -1.06 -23.62
CA VAL A 485 12.85 -1.32 -22.76
C VAL A 485 13.63 -0.05 -22.45
N ALA A 486 13.81 0.87 -23.44
CA ALA A 486 14.52 2.12 -23.24
C ALA A 486 13.88 2.95 -22.11
N GLY A 487 12.57 3.14 -22.13
CA GLY A 487 11.86 3.86 -21.07
C GLY A 487 11.86 3.10 -19.74
N ALA A 488 11.77 1.77 -19.77
CA ALA A 488 11.78 0.97 -18.56
C ALA A 488 13.14 0.98 -17.82
N LEU A 489 14.24 1.25 -18.49
CA LEU A 489 15.58 1.34 -17.89
C LEU A 489 16.05 2.79 -17.68
N ALA A 490 15.49 3.76 -18.41
CA ALA A 490 15.88 5.17 -18.30
C ALA A 490 15.51 5.80 -16.94
N THR A 491 14.61 5.16 -16.19
CA THR A 491 14.17 5.57 -14.85
C THR A 491 14.87 4.82 -13.73
N ALA A 492 15.93 4.08 -14.03
CA ALA A 492 16.69 3.29 -13.06
C ALA A 492 17.99 3.98 -12.65
#